data_b2b02845cea92f39e70d7afa06daae5d
#
_entry.id   b2b02845cea92f39e70d7afa06daae5d
#
_cell.length_a   1.000
_cell.length_b   1.000
_cell.length_c   1.000
_cell.angle_alpha   90.00
_cell.angle_beta   90.00
_cell.angle_gamma   90.00
#
_symmetry.space_group_name_H-M   'P 1'
#
loop_
_entity.id
_entity.type
_entity.pdbx_description
1 polymer ?
#
loop_
_entity_poly.entity_id
_entity_poly.type
_entity_poly.pdbx_seq_one_letter_code
_entity_poly.pdbx_strand_id
1 'polypeptide(L)'
;MANDNLKQIVSQGLAAMKAGGDVAARATDEISNDASHPDLKAALEQGNRTSKQWRDRIDRAVQQAGGDAGGTNDNPVLEAHYEVSRRIRGQAPDPQTRDLGIIASGQLALHYWIAAFGTMANYTKQLGMDDVARDMKSSSDEAKQADEQHTQLAEKLLAEG
;
A
#
# COMPACT_ATOMS: atom_id res chain seq x y z
N MET A 1 14.40 0.69 -28.54
CA MET A 1 13.12 -0.08 -28.59
C MET A 1 12.83 -0.85 -27.30
N ALA A 2 13.63 -1.81 -26.86
CA ALA A 2 13.34 -2.52 -25.61
C ALA A 2 13.32 -1.60 -24.37
N ASN A 3 14.25 -0.65 -24.27
CA ASN A 3 14.29 0.33 -23.19
C ASN A 3 13.10 1.31 -23.22
N ASP A 4 12.56 1.65 -24.38
CA ASP A 4 11.45 2.57 -24.48
C ASP A 4 10.15 1.92 -24.04
N ASN A 5 9.93 0.65 -24.38
CA ASN A 5 8.79 -0.12 -23.90
C ASN A 5 8.87 -0.32 -22.37
N LEU A 6 10.06 -0.57 -21.82
CA LEU A 6 10.23 -0.68 -20.37
C LEU A 6 9.98 0.66 -19.66
N LYS A 7 10.45 1.78 -20.22
CA LYS A 7 10.12 3.13 -19.70
C LYS A 7 8.63 3.39 -19.68
N GLN A 8 7.90 2.98 -20.71
CA GLN A 8 6.45 3.14 -20.76
C GLN A 8 5.76 2.34 -19.65
N ILE A 9 6.15 1.07 -19.43
CA ILE A 9 5.61 0.24 -18.35
C ILE A 9 5.92 0.84 -16.99
N VAL A 10 7.13 1.34 -16.78
CA VAL A 10 7.53 2.00 -15.52
C VAL A 10 6.71 3.26 -15.28
N SER A 11 6.55 4.11 -16.29
CA SER A 11 5.75 5.34 -16.18
C SER A 11 4.29 5.02 -15.82
N GLN A 12 3.67 4.05 -16.51
CA GLN A 12 2.29 3.61 -16.22
C GLN A 12 2.17 2.99 -14.83
N GLY A 13 3.12 2.17 -14.42
CA GLY A 13 3.14 1.53 -13.09
C GLY A 13 3.28 2.55 -11.97
N LEU A 14 4.17 3.53 -12.10
CA LEU A 14 4.33 4.61 -11.13
C LEU A 14 3.08 5.51 -11.04
N ALA A 15 2.43 5.81 -12.16
CA ALA A 15 1.17 6.55 -12.18
C ALA A 15 0.05 5.78 -11.45
N ALA A 16 -0.07 4.48 -11.68
CA ALA A 16 -1.02 3.62 -10.96
C ALA A 16 -0.72 3.55 -9.45
N MET A 17 0.56 3.51 -9.06
CA MET A 17 0.96 3.54 -7.64
C MET A 17 0.64 4.89 -7.00
N LYS A 18 0.83 6.01 -7.70
CA LYS A 18 0.44 7.34 -7.22
C LYS A 18 -1.06 7.41 -6.96
N ALA A 19 -1.87 7.01 -7.93
CA ALA A 19 -3.32 6.93 -7.78
C ALA A 19 -3.73 6.00 -6.62
N GLY A 20 -3.05 4.85 -6.47
CA GLY A 20 -3.25 3.94 -5.36
C GLY A 20 -2.95 4.55 -3.99
N GLY A 21 -1.91 5.37 -3.89
CA GLY A 21 -1.58 6.12 -2.68
C GLY A 21 -2.69 7.11 -2.28
N ASP A 22 -3.32 7.75 -3.26
CA ASP A 22 -4.45 8.66 -3.02
C ASP A 22 -5.71 7.90 -2.57
N VAL A 23 -5.98 6.73 -3.15
CA VAL A 23 -7.05 5.82 -2.71
C VAL A 23 -6.83 5.38 -1.26
N ALA A 24 -5.62 4.93 -0.93
CA ALA A 24 -5.25 4.51 0.43
C ALA A 24 -5.40 5.66 1.45
N ALA A 25 -4.97 6.87 1.10
CA ALA A 25 -5.09 8.04 1.97
C ALA A 25 -6.55 8.37 2.32
N ARG A 26 -7.47 8.27 1.35
CA ARG A 26 -8.91 8.49 1.59
C ARG A 26 -9.53 7.43 2.52
N ALA A 27 -9.06 6.18 2.44
CA ALA A 27 -9.59 5.09 3.27
C ALA A 27 -9.05 5.09 4.71
N THR A 28 -7.91 5.70 4.95
CA THR A 28 -7.17 5.65 6.21
C THR A 28 -7.96 6.13 7.41
N ASP A 29 -8.60 7.30 7.31
CA ASP A 29 -9.34 7.89 8.44
C ASP A 29 -10.55 7.04 8.80
N GLU A 30 -11.27 6.53 7.81
CA GLU A 30 -12.42 5.64 8.00
C GLU A 30 -12.01 4.35 8.71
N ILE A 31 -10.93 3.70 8.25
CA ILE A 31 -10.42 2.46 8.84
C ILE A 31 -9.96 2.70 10.29
N SER A 32 -9.24 3.78 10.54
CA SER A 32 -8.75 4.12 11.89
C SER A 32 -9.88 4.38 12.87
N ASN A 33 -10.99 4.99 12.41
CA ASN A 33 -12.16 5.24 13.24
C ASN A 33 -12.93 3.95 13.58
N ASP A 34 -12.90 2.96 12.69
CA ASP A 34 -13.58 1.67 12.88
C ASP A 34 -12.81 0.72 13.82
N ALA A 35 -11.50 0.89 13.96
CA ALA A 35 -10.66 0.06 14.82
C ALA A 35 -10.98 0.28 16.29
N SER A 36 -10.98 -0.80 17.09
CA SER A 36 -11.30 -0.79 18.52
C SER A 36 -10.07 -1.07 19.38
N HIS A 37 -9.26 -2.07 19.01
CA HIS A 37 -8.12 -2.50 19.82
C HIS A 37 -6.98 -1.45 19.83
N PRO A 38 -6.41 -1.11 21.00
CA PRO A 38 -5.36 -0.08 21.10
C PRO A 38 -4.13 -0.35 20.23
N ASP A 39 -3.67 -1.60 20.18
CA ASP A 39 -2.50 -1.97 19.40
C ASP A 39 -2.78 -1.90 17.90
N LEU A 40 -4.01 -2.23 17.46
CA LEU A 40 -4.42 -2.04 16.07
C LEU A 40 -4.44 -0.57 15.69
N LYS A 41 -4.97 0.30 16.55
CA LYS A 41 -4.94 1.76 16.34
C LYS A 41 -3.51 2.26 16.20
N ALA A 42 -2.61 1.84 17.08
CA ALA A 42 -1.19 2.21 17.02
C ALA A 42 -0.52 1.72 15.72
N ALA A 43 -0.81 0.49 15.27
CA ALA A 43 -0.31 -0.05 14.02
C ALA A 43 -0.83 0.73 12.80
N LEU A 44 -2.12 1.10 12.79
CA LEU A 44 -2.72 1.93 11.73
C LEU A 44 -2.11 3.33 11.68
N GLU A 45 -1.88 3.98 12.82
CA GLU A 45 -1.20 5.27 12.88
C GLU A 45 0.24 5.20 12.33
N GLN A 46 0.97 4.14 12.68
CA GLN A 46 2.31 3.91 12.12
C GLN A 46 2.24 3.69 10.62
N GLY A 47 1.29 2.87 10.15
CA GLY A 47 1.05 2.62 8.73
C GLY A 47 0.76 3.91 7.96
N ASN A 48 -0.02 4.81 8.55
CA ASN A 48 -0.34 6.11 7.95
C ASN A 48 0.89 7.00 7.80
N ARG A 49 1.78 7.02 8.79
CA ARG A 49 3.06 7.75 8.70
C ARG A 49 3.95 7.16 7.59
N THR A 50 4.06 5.85 7.53
CA THR A 50 4.83 5.14 6.50
C THR A 50 4.25 5.37 5.09
N SER A 51 2.93 5.33 4.94
CA SER A 51 2.24 5.59 3.66
C SER A 51 2.52 7.00 3.11
N LYS A 52 2.65 8.01 3.97
CA LYS A 52 3.06 9.36 3.54
C LYS A 52 4.47 9.35 2.95
N GLN A 53 5.42 8.64 3.57
CA GLN A 53 6.78 8.49 3.04
C GLN A 53 6.79 7.74 1.70
N TRP A 54 5.94 6.71 1.55
CA TRP A 54 5.80 6.01 0.27
C TRP A 54 5.28 6.92 -0.83
N ARG A 55 4.27 7.75 -0.54
CA ARG A 55 3.75 8.74 -1.50
C ARG A 55 4.83 9.71 -1.95
N ASP A 56 5.62 10.24 -1.03
CA ASP A 56 6.74 11.14 -1.37
C ASP A 56 7.78 10.45 -2.26
N ARG A 57 8.10 9.18 -2.01
CA ARG A 57 9.01 8.39 -2.86
C ARG A 57 8.42 8.13 -4.24
N ILE A 58 7.13 7.80 -4.32
CA ILE A 58 6.41 7.59 -5.58
C ILE A 58 6.37 8.89 -6.39
N ASP A 59 6.08 10.03 -5.77
CA ASP A 59 6.04 11.33 -6.45
C ASP A 59 7.41 11.70 -7.05
N ARG A 60 8.49 11.47 -6.30
CA ARG A 60 9.85 11.66 -6.84
C ARG A 60 10.13 10.72 -8.01
N ALA A 61 9.71 9.47 -7.91
CA ALA A 61 9.88 8.47 -8.97
C ALA A 61 9.13 8.86 -10.25
N VAL A 62 7.88 9.33 -10.12
CA VAL A 62 7.08 9.85 -11.25
C VAL A 62 7.79 11.01 -11.94
N GLN A 63 8.30 11.98 -11.17
CA GLN A 63 9.04 13.12 -11.72
C GLN A 63 10.30 12.68 -12.47
N GLN A 64 11.08 11.75 -11.92
CA GLN A 64 12.29 11.22 -12.57
C GLN A 64 11.98 10.37 -13.81
N ALA A 65 10.81 9.75 -13.88
CA ALA A 65 10.35 8.99 -15.04
C ALA A 65 9.77 9.87 -16.17
N GLY A 66 9.78 11.20 -16.01
CA GLY A 66 9.30 12.15 -17.01
C GLY A 66 7.91 12.74 -16.73
N GLY A 67 7.40 12.58 -15.52
CA GLY A 67 6.09 13.09 -15.11
C GLY A 67 4.92 12.17 -15.51
N ASP A 68 3.69 12.67 -15.37
CA ASP A 68 2.45 11.92 -15.63
C ASP A 68 2.20 11.70 -17.15
N ALA A 69 3.15 11.12 -17.87
CA ALA A 69 3.04 10.87 -19.29
C ALA A 69 2.01 9.76 -19.60
N GLY A 70 0.72 10.08 -19.50
CA GLY A 70 -0.36 9.28 -20.08
C GLY A 70 -0.77 8.05 -19.27
N GLY A 71 -0.50 7.99 -17.97
CA GLY A 71 -1.06 6.97 -17.07
C GLY A 71 -2.51 7.29 -16.70
N THR A 72 -3.31 6.26 -16.40
CA THR A 72 -4.62 6.44 -15.80
C THR A 72 -4.45 6.99 -14.38
N ASN A 73 -5.23 8.02 -14.03
CA ASN A 73 -5.24 8.62 -12.69
C ASN A 73 -6.15 7.82 -11.71
N ASP A 74 -6.28 6.52 -11.91
CA ASP A 74 -7.10 5.62 -11.12
C ASP A 74 -6.34 4.36 -10.72
N ASN A 75 -6.80 3.69 -9.66
CA ASN A 75 -6.33 2.38 -9.25
C ASN A 75 -7.53 1.50 -8.88
N PRO A 76 -8.21 0.92 -9.88
CA PRO A 76 -9.41 0.12 -9.67
C PRO A 76 -9.19 -1.08 -8.73
N VAL A 77 -7.97 -1.62 -8.68
CA VAL A 77 -7.64 -2.74 -7.78
C VAL A 77 -7.77 -2.32 -6.33
N LEU A 78 -7.15 -1.20 -5.94
CA LEU A 78 -7.23 -0.70 -4.57
C LEU A 78 -8.60 -0.12 -4.25
N GLU A 79 -9.28 0.51 -5.19
CA GLU A 79 -10.65 0.99 -4.99
C GLU A 79 -11.60 -0.17 -4.68
N ALA A 80 -11.56 -1.25 -5.47
CA ALA A 80 -12.35 -2.45 -5.22
C ALA A 80 -11.97 -3.12 -3.89
N HIS A 81 -10.67 -3.17 -3.58
CA HIS A 81 -10.17 -3.71 -2.32
C HIS A 81 -10.74 -2.95 -1.10
N TYR A 82 -10.69 -1.62 -1.10
CA TYR A 82 -11.22 -0.83 0.01
C TYR A 82 -12.74 -0.88 0.11
N GLU A 83 -13.45 -1.03 -1.00
CA GLU A 83 -14.90 -1.29 -0.97
C GLU A 83 -15.22 -2.63 -0.28
N VAL A 84 -14.48 -3.70 -0.59
CA VAL A 84 -14.61 -4.99 0.11
C VAL A 84 -14.27 -4.85 1.59
N SER A 85 -13.21 -4.14 1.93
CA SER A 85 -12.82 -3.84 3.32
C SER A 85 -13.95 -3.13 4.08
N ARG A 86 -14.61 -2.14 3.47
CA ARG A 86 -15.75 -1.43 4.07
C ARG A 86 -16.92 -2.37 4.37
N ARG A 87 -17.23 -3.29 3.45
CA ARG A 87 -18.30 -4.30 3.66
C ARG A 87 -17.96 -5.22 4.82
N ILE A 88 -16.73 -5.72 4.91
CA ILE A 88 -16.27 -6.58 6.02
C ILE A 88 -16.44 -5.85 7.35
N ARG A 89 -15.99 -4.61 7.46
CA ARG A 89 -16.13 -3.81 8.69
C ARG A 89 -17.58 -3.55 9.06
N GLY A 90 -18.42 -3.23 8.07
CA GLY A 90 -19.84 -2.92 8.28
C GLY A 90 -20.70 -4.15 8.63
N GLN A 91 -20.25 -5.36 8.32
CA GLN A 91 -20.98 -6.61 8.58
C GLN A 91 -20.44 -7.38 9.80
N ALA A 92 -19.35 -6.91 10.42
CA ALA A 92 -18.77 -7.57 11.58
C ALA A 92 -19.74 -7.54 12.77
N PRO A 93 -20.00 -8.70 13.43
CA PRO A 93 -20.99 -8.80 14.51
C PRO A 93 -20.55 -8.16 15.83
N ASP A 94 -19.25 -7.97 16.01
CA ASP A 94 -18.65 -7.43 17.22
C ASP A 94 -17.32 -6.69 16.92
N PRO A 95 -16.80 -5.90 17.87
CA PRO A 95 -15.56 -5.13 17.68
C PRO A 95 -14.33 -5.99 17.38
N GLN A 96 -14.17 -7.15 18.02
CA GLN A 96 -13.02 -8.02 17.81
C GLN A 96 -13.02 -8.61 16.40
N THR A 97 -14.16 -9.13 15.93
CA THR A 97 -14.30 -9.63 14.56
C THR A 97 -14.04 -8.52 13.54
N ARG A 98 -14.48 -7.30 13.82
CA ARG A 98 -14.20 -6.14 12.97
C ARG A 98 -12.69 -5.83 12.91
N ASP A 99 -12.01 -5.83 14.04
CA ASP A 99 -10.57 -5.59 14.12
C ASP A 99 -9.77 -6.66 13.36
N LEU A 100 -10.13 -7.93 13.48
CA LEU A 100 -9.54 -9.02 12.69
C LEU A 100 -9.82 -8.83 11.18
N GLY A 101 -10.99 -8.36 10.80
CA GLY A 101 -11.33 -8.01 9.43
C GLY A 101 -10.50 -6.85 8.88
N ILE A 102 -10.20 -5.85 9.70
CA ILE A 102 -9.29 -4.74 9.36
C ILE A 102 -7.88 -5.27 9.12
N ILE A 103 -7.37 -6.13 10.00
CA ILE A 103 -6.04 -6.74 9.85
C ILE A 103 -5.96 -7.55 8.55
N ALA A 104 -6.91 -8.43 8.29
CA ALA A 104 -6.93 -9.27 7.10
C ALA A 104 -6.96 -8.42 5.80
N SER A 105 -7.80 -7.38 5.77
CA SER A 105 -7.84 -6.43 4.65
C SER A 105 -6.53 -5.65 4.52
N GLY A 106 -5.94 -5.25 5.62
CA GLY A 106 -4.65 -4.55 5.66
C GLY A 106 -3.53 -5.38 5.05
N GLN A 107 -3.47 -6.68 5.37
CA GLN A 107 -2.48 -7.60 4.79
C GLN A 107 -2.63 -7.72 3.27
N LEU A 108 -3.85 -7.83 2.75
CA LEU A 108 -4.08 -7.86 1.30
C LEU A 108 -3.59 -6.58 0.61
N ALA A 109 -3.84 -5.41 1.20
CA ALA A 109 -3.32 -4.15 0.70
C ALA A 109 -1.78 -4.10 0.77
N LEU A 110 -1.18 -4.58 1.85
CA LEU A 110 0.28 -4.66 1.99
C LEU A 110 0.91 -5.58 0.93
N HIS A 111 0.30 -6.73 0.62
CA HIS A 111 0.76 -7.62 -0.45
C HIS A 111 0.68 -6.97 -1.84
N TYR A 112 -0.35 -6.16 -2.10
CA TYR A 112 -0.38 -5.32 -3.31
C TYR A 112 0.85 -4.40 -3.37
N TRP A 113 1.15 -3.68 -2.28
CA TRP A 113 2.29 -2.77 -2.21
C TRP A 113 3.64 -3.47 -2.31
N ILE A 114 3.81 -4.64 -1.66
CA ILE A 114 5.02 -5.47 -1.78
C ILE A 114 5.28 -5.82 -3.23
N ALA A 115 4.25 -6.28 -3.97
CA ALA A 115 4.37 -6.62 -5.38
C ALA A 115 4.67 -5.39 -6.25
N ALA A 116 3.93 -4.29 -6.06
CA ALA A 116 4.10 -3.07 -6.84
C ALA A 116 5.49 -2.45 -6.64
N PHE A 117 5.92 -2.25 -5.39
CA PHE A 117 7.25 -1.72 -5.07
C PHE A 117 8.37 -2.64 -5.54
N GLY A 118 8.25 -3.96 -5.31
CA GLY A 118 9.27 -4.93 -5.72
C GLY A 118 9.46 -4.97 -7.24
N THR A 119 8.37 -4.91 -8.00
CA THR A 119 8.41 -4.84 -9.46
C THR A 119 9.09 -3.54 -9.93
N MET A 120 8.67 -2.39 -9.39
CA MET A 120 9.25 -1.11 -9.77
C MET A 120 10.72 -0.99 -9.38
N ALA A 121 11.15 -1.55 -8.23
CA ALA A 121 12.56 -1.60 -7.86
C ALA A 121 13.42 -2.31 -8.91
N ASN A 122 12.94 -3.43 -9.44
CA ASN A 122 13.67 -4.18 -10.47
C ASN A 122 13.67 -3.44 -11.82
N TYR A 123 12.52 -2.91 -12.25
CA TYR A 123 12.40 -2.28 -13.56
C TYR A 123 13.14 -0.93 -13.63
N THR A 124 13.07 -0.13 -12.58
CA THR A 124 13.78 1.16 -12.52
C THR A 124 15.28 0.95 -12.43
N LYS A 125 15.75 -0.10 -11.72
CA LYS A 125 17.17 -0.49 -11.72
C LYS A 125 17.66 -0.83 -13.13
N GLN A 126 16.87 -1.58 -13.91
CA GLN A 126 17.22 -1.94 -15.30
C GLN A 126 17.31 -0.70 -16.21
N LEU A 127 16.61 0.37 -15.88
CA LEU A 127 16.67 1.65 -16.58
C LEU A 127 17.78 2.59 -16.08
N GLY A 128 18.60 2.16 -15.11
CA GLY A 128 19.64 2.99 -14.49
C GLY A 128 19.12 4.07 -13.53
N MET A 129 17.87 3.97 -13.08
CA MET A 129 17.25 4.88 -12.10
C MET A 129 17.56 4.39 -10.67
N ASP A 130 18.83 4.35 -10.29
CA ASP A 130 19.30 3.68 -9.07
C ASP A 130 18.69 4.25 -7.78
N ASP A 131 18.47 5.56 -7.69
CA ASP A 131 17.85 6.19 -6.52
C ASP A 131 16.38 5.76 -6.36
N VAL A 132 15.63 5.75 -7.47
CA VAL A 132 14.25 5.24 -7.48
C VAL A 132 14.21 3.77 -7.11
N ALA A 133 15.11 2.96 -7.66
CA ALA A 133 15.18 1.54 -7.36
C ALA A 133 15.42 1.28 -5.86
N ARG A 134 16.29 2.06 -5.21
CA ARG A 134 16.51 1.99 -3.75
C ARG A 134 15.29 2.40 -2.96
N ASP A 135 14.64 3.51 -3.31
CA ASP A 135 13.41 3.99 -2.67
C ASP A 135 12.29 2.94 -2.75
N MET A 136 12.08 2.34 -3.92
CA MET A 136 11.08 1.28 -4.13
C MET A 136 11.43 0.02 -3.34
N LYS A 137 12.71 -0.39 -3.32
CA LYS A 137 13.16 -1.54 -2.53
C LYS A 137 12.90 -1.32 -1.04
N SER A 138 13.25 -0.15 -0.51
CA SER A 138 13.02 0.21 0.90
C SER A 138 11.52 0.16 1.24
N SER A 139 10.67 0.70 0.36
CA SER A 139 9.22 0.67 0.55
C SER A 139 8.66 -0.75 0.52
N SER A 140 9.19 -1.64 -0.33
CA SER A 140 8.82 -3.05 -0.34
C SER A 140 9.19 -3.75 0.97
N ASP A 141 10.38 -3.46 1.53
CA ASP A 141 10.84 -4.08 2.77
C ASP A 141 10.04 -3.57 3.99
N GLU A 142 9.70 -2.28 4.01
CA GLU A 142 8.81 -1.68 5.01
C GLU A 142 7.40 -2.30 4.96
N ALA A 143 6.86 -2.56 3.76
CA ALA A 143 5.57 -3.21 3.59
C ALA A 143 5.58 -4.66 4.09
N LYS A 144 6.65 -5.43 3.85
CA LYS A 144 6.83 -6.78 4.39
C LYS A 144 6.89 -6.80 5.91
N GLN A 145 7.61 -5.84 6.50
CA GLN A 145 7.68 -5.70 7.95
C GLN A 145 6.29 -5.38 8.55
N ALA A 146 5.54 -4.50 7.92
CA ALA A 146 4.18 -4.18 8.35
C ALA A 146 3.24 -5.40 8.24
N ASP A 147 3.36 -6.21 7.18
CA ASP A 147 2.58 -7.45 7.02
C ASP A 147 2.86 -8.46 8.14
N GLU A 148 4.13 -8.66 8.49
CA GLU A 148 4.52 -9.51 9.61
C GLU A 148 3.96 -9.01 10.95
N GLN A 149 4.01 -7.69 11.19
CA GLN A 149 3.41 -7.08 12.38
C GLN A 149 1.90 -7.29 12.44
N HIS A 150 1.20 -7.22 11.30
CA HIS A 150 -0.23 -7.52 11.23
C HIS A 150 -0.53 -8.98 11.57
N THR A 151 0.29 -9.93 11.12
CA THR A 151 0.16 -11.34 11.49
C THR A 151 0.29 -11.53 13.00
N GLN A 152 1.32 -10.98 13.62
CA GLN A 152 1.55 -11.05 15.07
C GLN A 152 0.38 -10.42 15.86
N LEU A 153 -0.14 -9.30 15.37
CA LEU A 153 -1.27 -8.63 15.99
C LEU A 153 -2.55 -9.47 15.89
N ALA A 154 -2.81 -10.11 14.74
CA ALA A 154 -3.95 -11.02 14.60
C ALA A 154 -3.86 -12.21 15.57
N GLU A 155 -2.68 -12.83 15.68
CA GLU A 155 -2.43 -13.92 16.65
C GLU A 155 -2.70 -13.48 18.09
N LYS A 156 -2.25 -12.28 18.45
CA LYS A 156 -2.52 -11.71 19.78
C LYS A 156 -4.01 -11.52 20.04
N LEU A 157 -4.74 -10.87 19.13
CA LEU A 157 -6.17 -10.63 19.28
C LEU A 157 -6.97 -11.93 19.37
N LEU A 158 -6.58 -12.96 18.62
CA LEU A 158 -7.19 -14.29 18.68
C LEU A 158 -6.95 -14.99 20.01
N ALA A 159 -5.82 -14.74 20.67
CA ALA A 159 -5.49 -15.33 21.97
C ALA A 159 -6.20 -14.63 23.15
N GLU A 160 -6.64 -13.38 22.97
CA GLU A 160 -7.36 -12.61 24.00
C GLU A 160 -8.88 -12.87 24.04
N GLY A 161 -9.42 -13.48 23.01
CA GLY A 161 -10.87 -13.80 22.87
C GLY A 161 -11.16 -15.24 23.12
#